data_e928ad8263d112b6160acc3663917979
#
_entry.id   e928ad8263d112b6160acc3663917979
#
_cell.length_a   1.000
_cell.length_b   1.000
_cell.length_c   1.000
_cell.angle_alpha   90.00
_cell.angle_beta   90.00
_cell.angle_gamma   90.00
#
_symmetry.space_group_name_H-M   'P 1'
#
loop_
_entity.id
_entity.type
_entity.pdbx_description
1 polymer ?
#
loop_
_entity_poly.entity_id
_entity_poly.type
_entity_poly.pdbx_seq_one_letter_code
_entity_poly.pdbx_strand_id
1 'polypeptide(L)'
;MLLDPTLIPGLSAAAAAAAQGAPFADLFSPRRSRASVARARQLAVYLHHVALGASVSACAKAFARDRATVRHACATIEDLRDDPLFDAGARRLETALTAQRDMICVLIAQGSVR
;
A
#
# COMPACT_ATOMS: atom_id res chain seq x y z
N MET A 1 -3.35 19.17 -14.79
CA MET A 1 -3.87 18.56 -13.55
C MET A 1 -2.85 17.57 -13.00
N LEU A 2 -2.53 17.69 -11.74
CA LEU A 2 -1.59 16.80 -11.10
C LEU A 2 -2.29 15.49 -10.74
N LEU A 3 -1.60 14.37 -10.99
CA LEU A 3 -2.06 13.06 -10.56
C LEU A 3 -1.75 12.89 -9.07
N ASP A 4 -2.76 12.54 -8.28
CA ASP A 4 -2.56 12.24 -6.86
C ASP A 4 -2.08 10.78 -6.73
N PRO A 5 -0.85 10.55 -6.24
CA PRO A 5 -0.32 9.20 -6.10
C PRO A 5 -1.14 8.32 -5.16
N THR A 6 -1.95 8.90 -4.27
CA THR A 6 -2.80 8.11 -3.37
C THR A 6 -3.91 7.37 -4.12
N LEU A 7 -4.22 7.81 -5.35
CA LEU A 7 -5.19 7.14 -6.22
C LEU A 7 -4.59 5.96 -6.97
N ILE A 8 -3.26 5.80 -6.92
CA ILE A 8 -2.55 4.74 -7.63
C ILE A 8 -2.10 3.70 -6.61
N PRO A 9 -2.69 2.50 -6.59
CA PRO A 9 -2.29 1.48 -5.61
C PRO A 9 -0.95 0.82 -5.91
N GLY A 10 -0.35 1.10 -7.08
CA GLY A 10 0.87 0.44 -7.54
C GLY A 10 2.06 0.61 -6.61
N LEU A 11 2.25 1.82 -6.03
CA LEU A 11 3.37 2.07 -5.13
C LEU A 11 3.27 1.21 -3.86
N SER A 12 2.12 1.21 -3.22
CA SER A 12 1.88 0.44 -2.00
C SER A 12 1.97 -1.07 -2.26
N ALA A 13 1.40 -1.51 -3.37
CA ALA A 13 1.41 -2.91 -3.76
C ALA A 13 2.83 -3.39 -4.07
N ALA A 14 3.63 -2.60 -4.78
CA ALA A 14 5.01 -2.96 -5.10
C ALA A 14 5.86 -3.08 -3.84
N ALA A 15 5.73 -2.13 -2.92
CA ALA A 15 6.47 -2.14 -1.65
C ALA A 15 6.10 -3.37 -0.81
N ALA A 16 4.81 -3.65 -0.67
CA ALA A 16 4.33 -4.79 0.10
C ALA A 16 4.72 -6.12 -0.54
N ALA A 17 4.59 -6.23 -1.85
CA ALA A 17 4.98 -7.45 -2.59
C ALA A 17 6.47 -7.74 -2.40
N ALA A 18 7.31 -6.73 -2.54
CA ALA A 18 8.75 -6.88 -2.35
C ALA A 18 9.08 -7.31 -0.91
N ALA A 19 8.45 -6.67 0.07
CA ALA A 19 8.71 -6.96 1.48
C ALA A 19 8.29 -8.38 1.88
N GLN A 20 7.20 -8.88 1.28
CA GLN A 20 6.64 -10.20 1.62
C GLN A 20 7.05 -11.31 0.64
N GLY A 21 7.83 -10.97 -0.38
CA GLY A 21 8.22 -11.94 -1.38
C GLY A 21 7.04 -12.50 -2.20
N ALA A 22 6.03 -11.69 -2.41
CA ALA A 22 4.84 -12.09 -3.16
C ALA A 22 4.86 -11.48 -4.58
N PRO A 23 4.28 -12.17 -5.58
CA PRO A 23 4.15 -11.58 -6.92
C PRO A 23 3.22 -10.35 -6.89
N PHE A 24 3.66 -9.26 -7.49
CA PHE A 24 2.92 -8.00 -7.50
C PHE A 24 1.49 -8.18 -8.04
N ALA A 25 1.35 -8.86 -9.17
CA ALA A 25 0.05 -9.01 -9.82
C ALA A 25 -0.97 -9.75 -8.95
N ASP A 26 -0.51 -10.66 -8.09
CA ASP A 26 -1.39 -11.46 -7.26
C ASP A 26 -2.11 -10.64 -6.18
N LEU A 27 -1.57 -9.45 -5.83
CA LEU A 27 -2.19 -8.60 -4.82
C LEU A 27 -3.54 -8.06 -5.25
N PHE A 28 -3.79 -7.98 -6.55
CA PHE A 28 -5.05 -7.47 -7.10
C PHE A 28 -5.99 -8.58 -7.53
N SER A 29 -5.57 -9.85 -7.39
CA SER A 29 -6.40 -10.98 -7.76
C SER A 29 -7.61 -11.10 -6.81
N PRO A 30 -8.82 -11.35 -7.33
CA PRO A 30 -9.98 -11.61 -6.49
C PRO A 30 -9.96 -13.00 -5.86
N ARG A 31 -9.04 -13.87 -6.29
CA ARG A 31 -8.97 -15.25 -5.84
C ARG A 31 -8.42 -15.35 -4.43
N ARG A 32 -8.80 -16.42 -3.73
CA ARG A 32 -8.17 -16.83 -2.51
C ARG A 32 -6.70 -17.11 -2.79
N SER A 33 -5.82 -16.56 -1.96
CA SER A 33 -4.39 -16.60 -2.19
C SER A 33 -3.68 -17.33 -1.06
N ARG A 34 -2.44 -17.75 -1.32
CA ARG A 34 -1.55 -18.25 -0.26
C ARG A 34 -1.40 -17.19 0.83
N ALA A 35 -1.06 -17.63 2.04
CA ALA A 35 -0.92 -16.77 3.20
C ALA A 35 0.03 -15.58 2.97
N SER A 36 1.14 -15.81 2.23
CA SER A 36 2.10 -14.75 1.92
C SER A 36 1.49 -13.66 1.04
N VAL A 37 0.67 -14.04 0.06
CA VAL A 37 -0.02 -13.09 -0.81
C VAL A 37 -1.11 -12.33 -0.04
N ALA A 38 -1.86 -13.03 0.81
CA ALA A 38 -2.87 -12.39 1.65
C ALA A 38 -2.24 -11.37 2.59
N ARG A 39 -1.10 -11.71 3.21
CA ARG A 39 -0.37 -10.80 4.08
C ARG A 39 0.17 -9.60 3.31
N ALA A 40 0.73 -9.83 2.12
CA ALA A 40 1.22 -8.75 1.26
C ALA A 40 0.08 -7.80 0.88
N ARG A 41 -1.10 -8.33 0.57
CA ARG A 41 -2.27 -7.50 0.25
C ARG A 41 -2.71 -6.67 1.46
N GLN A 42 -2.76 -7.27 2.65
CA GLN A 42 -3.10 -6.54 3.87
C GLN A 42 -2.12 -5.39 4.11
N LEU A 43 -0.84 -5.66 3.95
CA LEU A 43 0.20 -4.65 4.11
C LEU A 43 0.07 -3.54 3.06
N ALA A 44 -0.20 -3.88 1.81
CA ALA A 44 -0.40 -2.91 0.73
C ALA A 44 -1.58 -1.97 1.03
N VAL A 45 -2.71 -2.54 1.45
CA VAL A 45 -3.90 -1.77 1.83
C VAL A 45 -3.59 -0.84 3.00
N TYR A 46 -2.91 -1.34 4.01
CA TYR A 46 -2.51 -0.57 5.19
C TYR A 46 -1.62 0.62 4.80
N LEU A 47 -0.58 0.36 3.99
CA LEU A 47 0.35 1.41 3.57
C LEU A 47 -0.35 2.44 2.69
N HIS A 48 -1.26 2.02 1.83
CA HIS A 48 -2.02 2.93 0.99
C HIS A 48 -2.89 3.86 1.83
N HIS A 49 -3.48 3.34 2.89
CA HIS A 49 -4.31 4.12 3.81
C HIS A 49 -3.48 5.01 4.73
N VAL A 50 -2.49 4.45 5.41
CA VAL A 50 -1.76 5.12 6.49
C VAL A 50 -0.62 6.00 5.95
N ALA A 51 0.20 5.47 5.05
CA ALA A 51 1.36 6.21 4.55
C ALA A 51 0.98 7.18 3.44
N LEU A 52 0.12 6.78 2.52
CA LEU A 52 -0.27 7.63 1.38
C LEU A 52 -1.55 8.42 1.62
N GLY A 53 -2.25 8.19 2.73
CA GLY A 53 -3.39 8.99 3.13
C GLY A 53 -4.69 8.71 2.39
N ALA A 54 -4.80 7.60 1.68
CA ALA A 54 -6.04 7.24 1.01
C ALA A 54 -7.13 6.87 2.02
N SER A 55 -8.37 7.28 1.75
CA SER A 55 -9.49 6.91 2.62
C SER A 55 -9.77 5.41 2.56
N VAL A 56 -10.52 4.91 3.54
CA VAL A 56 -10.96 3.50 3.52
C VAL A 56 -11.72 3.20 2.23
N SER A 57 -12.59 4.10 1.80
CA SER A 57 -13.36 3.93 0.54
C SER A 57 -12.46 3.92 -0.68
N ALA A 58 -11.44 4.78 -0.72
CA ALA A 58 -10.47 4.79 -1.82
C ALA A 58 -9.65 3.50 -1.86
N CYS A 59 -9.23 2.99 -0.71
CA CYS A 59 -8.52 1.71 -0.62
C CYS A 59 -9.40 0.55 -1.10
N ALA A 60 -10.66 0.52 -0.69
CA ALA A 60 -11.61 -0.51 -1.11
C ALA A 60 -11.74 -0.54 -2.63
N LYS A 61 -11.88 0.62 -3.25
CA LYS A 61 -11.97 0.74 -4.70
C LYS A 61 -10.67 0.32 -5.38
N ALA A 62 -9.53 0.81 -4.89
CA ALA A 62 -8.23 0.57 -5.51
C ALA A 62 -7.84 -0.91 -5.50
N PHE A 63 -8.17 -1.63 -4.44
CA PHE A 63 -7.82 -3.04 -4.27
C PHE A 63 -8.99 -3.99 -4.54
N ALA A 64 -10.12 -3.47 -5.01
CA ALA A 64 -11.32 -4.26 -5.31
C ALA A 64 -11.76 -5.11 -4.11
N ARG A 65 -11.82 -4.50 -2.94
CA ARG A 65 -12.27 -5.13 -1.69
C ARG A 65 -13.34 -4.25 -1.06
N ASP A 66 -14.14 -4.81 -0.14
CA ASP A 66 -15.09 -4.00 0.61
C ASP A 66 -14.40 -3.25 1.75
N ARG A 67 -15.12 -2.27 2.32
CA ARG A 67 -14.55 -1.44 3.39
C ARG A 67 -14.27 -2.22 4.66
N ALA A 68 -15.09 -3.22 4.96
CA ALA A 68 -14.85 -4.07 6.13
C ALA A 68 -13.54 -4.83 6.00
N THR A 69 -13.24 -5.36 4.82
CA THR A 69 -11.97 -6.03 4.52
C THR A 69 -10.79 -5.07 4.67
N VAL A 70 -10.93 -3.83 4.22
CA VAL A 70 -9.89 -2.81 4.38
C VAL A 70 -9.62 -2.54 5.86
N ARG A 71 -10.68 -2.34 6.65
CA ARG A 71 -10.54 -2.09 8.09
C ARG A 71 -9.91 -3.27 8.80
N HIS A 72 -10.31 -4.49 8.43
CA HIS A 72 -9.71 -5.71 8.99
C HIS A 72 -8.23 -5.80 8.67
N ALA A 73 -7.85 -5.52 7.43
CA ALA A 73 -6.44 -5.51 7.03
C ALA A 73 -5.63 -4.52 7.86
N CYS A 74 -6.13 -3.31 8.03
CA CYS A 74 -5.45 -2.29 8.84
C CYS A 74 -5.32 -2.71 10.30
N ALA A 75 -6.38 -3.28 10.89
CA ALA A 75 -6.32 -3.77 12.26
C ALA A 75 -5.31 -4.90 12.43
N THR A 76 -5.26 -5.83 11.47
CA THR A 76 -4.30 -6.93 11.48
C THR A 76 -2.86 -6.41 11.44
N ILE A 77 -2.57 -5.46 10.57
CA ILE A 77 -1.21 -4.89 10.48
C ILE A 77 -0.87 -4.11 11.74
N GLU A 78 -1.81 -3.34 12.29
CA GLU A 78 -1.58 -2.63 13.56
C GLU A 78 -1.19 -3.59 14.68
N ASP A 79 -1.89 -4.73 14.78
CA ASP A 79 -1.56 -5.74 15.78
C ASP A 79 -0.15 -6.32 15.57
N LEU A 80 0.24 -6.55 14.31
CA LEU A 80 1.57 -7.06 13.99
C LEU A 80 2.67 -6.06 14.35
N ARG A 81 2.36 -4.77 14.39
CA ARG A 81 3.33 -3.73 14.75
C ARG A 81 3.68 -3.73 16.24
N ASP A 82 2.99 -4.52 17.04
CA ASP A 82 3.42 -4.77 18.43
C ASP A 82 4.74 -5.53 18.48
N ASP A 83 5.08 -6.27 17.43
CA ASP A 83 6.41 -6.86 17.28
C ASP A 83 7.38 -5.79 16.78
N PRO A 84 8.46 -5.47 17.56
CA PRO A 84 9.41 -4.42 17.19
C PRO A 84 10.08 -4.63 15.83
N LEU A 85 10.34 -5.88 15.42
CA LEU A 85 10.96 -6.16 14.13
C LEU A 85 9.99 -5.85 12.99
N PHE A 86 8.73 -6.24 13.15
CA PHE A 86 7.72 -5.94 12.14
C PHE A 86 7.51 -4.42 12.07
N ASP A 87 7.42 -3.75 13.20
CA ASP A 87 7.23 -2.30 13.25
C ASP A 87 8.36 -1.55 12.57
N ALA A 88 9.61 -1.96 12.80
CA ALA A 88 10.76 -1.34 12.14
C ALA A 88 10.69 -1.50 10.62
N GLY A 89 10.29 -2.67 10.14
CA GLY A 89 10.09 -2.91 8.71
C GLY A 89 8.96 -2.04 8.13
N ALA A 90 7.85 -1.96 8.84
CA ALA A 90 6.73 -1.12 8.41
C ALA A 90 7.13 0.36 8.33
N ARG A 91 7.89 0.86 9.29
CA ARG A 91 8.42 2.23 9.26
C ARG A 91 9.29 2.50 8.06
N ARG A 92 10.17 1.56 7.73
CA ARG A 92 11.04 1.72 6.55
C ARG A 92 10.20 1.80 5.27
N LEU A 93 9.16 0.98 5.16
CA LEU A 93 8.25 1.01 4.02
C LEU A 93 7.48 2.33 3.95
N GLU A 94 6.98 2.81 5.06
CA GLU A 94 6.29 4.10 5.13
C GLU A 94 7.19 5.24 4.67
N THR A 95 8.42 5.28 5.15
CA THR A 95 9.40 6.30 4.78
C THR A 95 9.72 6.25 3.28
N ALA A 96 9.95 5.05 2.75
CA ALA A 96 10.27 4.86 1.34
C ALA A 96 9.09 5.28 0.45
N LEU A 97 7.87 4.90 0.82
CA LEU A 97 6.68 5.23 0.03
C LEU A 97 6.39 6.72 0.00
N THR A 98 6.49 7.40 1.13
CA THR A 98 6.26 8.84 1.17
C THR A 98 7.32 9.59 0.38
N ALA A 99 8.58 9.15 0.43
CA ALA A 99 9.65 9.72 -0.37
C ALA A 99 9.40 9.54 -1.88
N GLN A 100 8.96 8.35 -2.28
CA GLN A 100 8.63 8.07 -3.69
C GLN A 100 7.46 8.93 -4.16
N ARG A 101 6.41 9.03 -3.35
CA ARG A 101 5.26 9.89 -3.66
C ARG A 101 5.70 11.33 -3.85
N ASP A 102 6.50 11.85 -2.94
CA ASP A 102 6.94 13.23 -2.98
C ASP A 102 7.78 13.51 -4.21
N MET A 103 8.65 12.57 -4.58
CA MET A 103 9.45 12.68 -5.80
C MET A 103 8.59 12.71 -7.04
N ILE A 104 7.60 11.82 -7.13
CA ILE A 104 6.68 11.79 -8.27
C ILE A 104 5.89 13.09 -8.36
N CYS A 105 5.40 13.62 -7.23
CA CYS A 105 4.68 14.88 -7.20
C CYS A 105 5.55 16.03 -7.68
N VAL A 106 6.82 16.08 -7.31
CA VAL A 106 7.76 17.11 -7.78
C VAL A 106 7.95 17.01 -9.29
N LEU A 107 8.15 15.82 -9.82
CA LEU A 107 8.32 15.60 -11.25
C LEU A 107 7.09 16.05 -12.04
N ILE A 108 5.91 15.73 -11.55
CA ILE A 108 4.65 16.13 -12.18
C ILE A 108 4.52 17.66 -12.15
N ALA A 109 4.79 18.27 -11.00
CA ALA A 109 4.69 19.72 -10.82
C ALA A 109 5.66 20.48 -11.71
N GLN A 110 6.82 19.92 -12.00
CA GLN A 110 7.80 20.53 -12.90
C GLN A 110 7.44 20.41 -14.37
N GLY A 111 6.41 19.63 -14.69
CA GLY A 111 6.01 19.43 -16.08
C GLY A 111 7.10 18.75 -16.91
N SER A 112 7.92 17.90 -16.30
CA SER A 112 9.04 17.24 -16.95
C SER A 112 8.60 16.17 -17.96
N VAL A 113 7.34 15.86 -18.04
CA VAL A 113 6.79 14.86 -18.95
C VAL A 113 6.19 15.55 -20.15
N ARG A 114 7.00 16.00 -21.04
CA ARG A 114 6.54 16.61 -22.30
C ARG A 114 6.98 15.79 -23.49
#